data_cda8f884d420d14775f1a2d37cc4a3d8
#
_entry.id   cda8f884d420d14775f1a2d37cc4a3d8
#
_cell.length_a   1.000
_cell.length_b   1.000
_cell.length_c   1.000
_cell.angle_alpha   90.00
_cell.angle_beta   90.00
_cell.angle_gamma   90.00
#
_symmetry.space_group_name_H-M   'P 1'
#
loop_
_entity.id
_entity.type
_entity.pdbx_description
1 polymer ?
#
loop_
_entity_poly.entity_id
_entity_poly.type
_entity_poly.pdbx_seq_one_letter_code
_entity_poly.pdbx_strand_id
1 'polypeptide(L)'
;SFIPMEDISDIYGEWIGEKNIKKAKIKGYTKFQDGDLLWARITPCMQNGKSAIVINLKNNRGCGSTEFHIVRVYANSIIPEYLHVLLRQDELLKDAQRYFTGSAGQQRVPASYLSNLVIPVPPISVQEQIINCYNQFIDNKKTCKDKANHVMENAKSSFETQIFE
;
A
#
# COMPACT_ATOMS: atom_id res chain seq x y z
N SER A 1 -1.96 13.37 10.80
CA SER A 1 -2.86 12.51 10.01
C SER A 1 -3.06 11.16 10.69
N PHE A 2 -4.19 10.52 10.44
CA PHE A 2 -4.49 9.16 10.94
C PHE A 2 -4.83 8.25 9.75
N ILE A 3 -4.08 7.15 9.63
CA ILE A 3 -4.22 6.20 8.52
C ILE A 3 -4.54 4.81 9.08
N PRO A 4 -5.79 4.40 9.10
CA PRO A 4 -6.17 3.02 9.42
C PRO A 4 -5.87 2.08 8.24
N MET A 5 -5.92 0.78 8.47
CA MET A 5 -5.61 -0.24 7.46
C MET A 5 -6.59 -0.22 6.26
N GLU A 6 -7.83 0.15 6.50
CA GLU A 6 -8.85 0.25 5.44
C GLU A 6 -8.55 1.35 4.41
N ASP A 7 -7.86 2.42 4.82
CA ASP A 7 -7.52 3.54 3.94
C ASP A 7 -6.28 3.25 3.05
N ILE A 8 -5.70 2.05 3.11
CA ILE A 8 -4.63 1.60 2.22
C ILE A 8 -5.21 0.72 1.12
N SER A 9 -5.01 1.12 -0.13
CA SER A 9 -5.38 0.33 -1.31
C SER A 9 -4.41 -0.84 -1.52
N ASP A 10 -4.97 -2.05 -1.60
CA ASP A 10 -4.23 -3.24 -2.04
C ASP A 10 -4.02 -3.26 -3.56
N ILE A 11 -4.94 -2.66 -4.31
CA ILE A 11 -4.91 -2.64 -5.77
C ILE A 11 -3.85 -1.68 -6.30
N TYR A 12 -3.81 -0.46 -5.76
CA TYR A 12 -3.00 0.63 -6.29
C TYR A 12 -1.74 0.93 -5.48
N GLY A 13 -1.67 0.48 -4.22
CA GLY A 13 -0.53 0.77 -3.34
C GLY A 13 -0.47 2.24 -2.91
N GLU A 14 -1.61 2.82 -2.66
CA GLU A 14 -1.75 4.20 -2.21
C GLU A 14 -2.64 4.28 -0.98
N TRP A 15 -2.54 5.35 -0.21
CA TRP A 15 -3.46 5.63 0.86
C TRP A 15 -4.49 6.66 0.43
N ILE A 16 -5.73 6.50 0.89
CA ILE A 16 -6.86 7.32 0.54
C ILE A 16 -7.49 7.83 1.83
N GLY A 17 -7.67 9.13 1.96
CA GLY A 17 -8.38 9.71 3.08
C GLY A 17 -7.63 10.86 3.75
N GLU A 18 -8.35 11.64 4.55
CA GLU A 18 -7.85 12.79 5.29
C GLU A 18 -8.28 12.74 6.75
N LYS A 19 -8.25 11.56 7.35
CA LYS A 19 -8.63 11.43 8.76
C LYS A 19 -7.59 12.10 9.64
N ASN A 20 -8.08 12.87 10.62
CA ASN A 20 -7.24 13.52 11.62
C ASN A 20 -7.53 12.95 13.00
N ILE A 21 -6.50 12.87 13.83
CA ILE A 21 -6.63 12.40 15.21
C ILE A 21 -6.06 13.44 16.19
N LYS A 22 -6.72 13.63 17.33
CA LYS A 22 -6.21 14.50 18.38
C LYS A 22 -4.95 13.90 19.03
N LYS A 23 -3.94 14.72 19.30
CA LYS A 23 -2.65 14.30 19.90
C LYS A 23 -2.83 13.41 21.14
N ALA A 24 -3.83 13.67 21.97
CA ALA A 24 -4.13 12.86 23.16
C ALA A 24 -4.54 11.41 22.87
N LYS A 25 -5.01 11.10 21.63
CA LYS A 25 -5.47 9.78 21.21
C LYS A 25 -4.43 8.97 20.45
N ILE A 26 -3.21 9.49 20.28
CA ILE A 26 -2.14 8.85 19.47
C ILE A 26 -1.49 7.64 20.21
N LYS A 27 -1.68 7.53 21.51
CA LYS A 27 -1.07 6.45 22.31
C LYS A 27 -1.55 5.08 21.80
N GLY A 28 -0.60 4.18 21.52
CA GLY A 28 -0.86 2.82 21.06
C GLY A 28 -0.85 2.63 19.54
N TYR A 29 -0.89 3.70 18.76
CA TYR A 29 -0.78 3.62 17.30
C TYR A 29 0.68 3.62 16.82
N THR A 30 0.91 2.99 15.67
CA THR A 30 2.20 3.09 14.97
C THR A 30 2.38 4.51 14.44
N LYS A 31 3.57 5.09 14.64
CA LYS A 31 3.90 6.47 14.24
C LYS A 31 4.77 6.46 13.00
N PHE A 32 4.54 7.41 12.11
CA PHE A 32 5.28 7.58 10.86
C PHE A 32 5.32 9.07 10.46
N GLN A 33 6.09 9.38 9.44
CA GLN A 33 6.24 10.72 8.87
C GLN A 33 6.22 10.67 7.34
N ASP A 34 6.21 11.84 6.69
CA ASP A 34 6.29 11.94 5.24
C ASP A 34 7.50 11.19 4.68
N GLY A 35 7.30 10.48 3.59
CA GLY A 35 8.30 9.64 2.94
C GLY A 35 8.42 8.22 3.52
N ASP A 36 7.74 7.91 4.62
CA ASP A 36 7.73 6.54 5.13
C ASP A 36 6.88 5.63 4.27
N LEU A 37 7.33 4.39 4.08
CA LEU A 37 6.56 3.32 3.48
C LEU A 37 5.87 2.52 4.58
N LEU A 38 4.54 2.50 4.54
CA LEU A 38 3.70 1.64 5.36
C LEU A 38 3.52 0.31 4.64
N TRP A 39 3.88 -0.80 5.26
CA TRP A 39 3.71 -2.14 4.71
C TRP A 39 2.90 -2.99 5.69
N ALA A 40 1.74 -3.50 5.26
CA ALA A 40 0.91 -4.33 6.11
C ALA A 40 1.65 -5.61 6.51
N ARG A 41 1.54 -5.99 7.80
CA ARG A 41 2.17 -7.20 8.34
C ARG A 41 1.18 -8.32 8.60
N ILE A 42 -0.11 -8.02 8.76
CA ILE A 42 -1.16 -8.97 9.15
C ILE A 42 -1.84 -9.58 7.93
N THR A 43 -2.23 -10.87 8.03
CA THR A 43 -3.09 -11.53 7.05
C THR A 43 -4.54 -11.01 7.13
N PRO A 44 -5.31 -10.88 6.02
CA PRO A 44 -4.89 -11.07 4.63
C PRO A 44 -4.27 -9.80 3.99
N CYS A 45 -4.17 -8.69 4.73
CA CYS A 45 -3.74 -7.39 4.20
C CYS A 45 -2.34 -7.45 3.57
N MET A 46 -1.40 -8.15 4.21
CA MET A 46 -0.05 -8.32 3.68
C MET A 46 -0.05 -9.13 2.38
N GLN A 47 -0.77 -10.23 2.34
CA GLN A 47 -0.88 -11.11 1.17
C GLN A 47 -1.47 -10.39 -0.04
N ASN A 48 -2.37 -9.43 0.21
CA ASN A 48 -2.98 -8.60 -0.82
C ASN A 48 -2.09 -7.39 -1.21
N GLY A 49 -0.89 -7.27 -0.63
CA GLY A 49 0.05 -6.20 -0.95
C GLY A 49 -0.36 -4.81 -0.44
N LYS A 50 -1.17 -4.73 0.62
CA LYS A 50 -1.53 -3.44 1.23
C LYS A 50 -0.30 -2.72 1.74
N SER A 51 0.07 -1.65 1.05
CA SER A 51 1.21 -0.79 1.37
C SER A 51 1.06 0.56 0.67
N ALA A 52 1.68 1.59 1.22
CA ALA A 52 1.70 2.92 0.60
C ALA A 52 2.89 3.73 1.11
N ILE A 53 3.42 4.59 0.27
CA ILE A 53 4.29 5.68 0.71
C ILE A 53 3.39 6.83 1.15
N VAL A 54 3.62 7.34 2.35
CA VAL A 54 2.81 8.44 2.89
C VAL A 54 3.51 9.78 2.65
N ILE A 55 2.77 10.70 2.06
CA ILE A 55 3.21 12.06 1.75
C ILE A 55 2.11 13.06 2.10
N ASN A 56 2.46 14.32 2.26
CA ASN A 56 1.53 15.41 2.55
C ASN A 56 0.74 15.20 3.86
N LEU A 57 1.36 14.57 4.85
CA LEU A 57 0.76 14.40 6.16
C LEU A 57 0.65 15.75 6.88
N LYS A 58 -0.42 15.94 7.62
CA LYS A 58 -0.56 17.14 8.46
C LYS A 58 0.59 17.26 9.44
N ASN A 59 1.32 18.38 9.38
CA ASN A 59 2.54 18.63 10.15
C ASN A 59 3.64 17.57 9.92
N ASN A 60 3.73 16.98 8.74
CA ASN A 60 4.66 15.91 8.38
C ASN A 60 4.63 14.70 9.34
N ARG A 61 3.51 14.45 10.00
CA ARG A 61 3.38 13.38 10.99
C ARG A 61 2.06 12.65 10.86
N GLY A 62 2.15 11.34 11.00
CA GLY A 62 0.98 10.47 11.04
C GLY A 62 1.08 9.39 12.10
N CYS A 63 -0.04 8.77 12.35
CA CYS A 63 -0.14 7.52 13.09
C CYS A 63 -1.25 6.66 12.48
N GLY A 64 -1.20 5.37 12.72
CA GLY A 64 -2.18 4.47 12.15
C GLY A 64 -2.13 3.08 12.77
N SER A 65 -2.64 2.11 12.03
CA SER A 65 -2.73 0.73 12.49
C SER A 65 -1.41 0.21 13.05
N THR A 66 -1.47 -0.53 14.14
CA THR A 66 -0.33 -1.26 14.71
C THR A 66 0.11 -2.44 13.84
N GLU A 67 -0.67 -2.73 12.82
CA GLU A 67 -0.40 -3.82 11.87
C GLU A 67 0.38 -3.34 10.62
N PHE A 68 1.07 -2.19 10.72
CA PHE A 68 2.06 -1.75 9.75
C PHE A 68 3.49 -2.00 10.25
N HIS A 69 4.35 -2.49 9.37
CA HIS A 69 5.77 -2.22 9.41
C HIS A 69 6.03 -0.86 8.75
N ILE A 70 6.90 -0.06 9.38
CA ILE A 70 7.33 1.22 8.83
C ILE A 70 8.73 1.04 8.26
N VAL A 71 8.86 1.30 6.97
CA VAL A 71 10.15 1.25 6.29
C VAL A 71 10.55 2.67 5.88
N ARG A 72 11.72 3.10 6.33
CA ARG A 72 12.26 4.41 6.04
C ARG A 72 13.58 4.28 5.31
N VAL A 73 13.68 4.91 4.16
CA VAL A 73 14.92 4.95 3.39
C VAL A 73 15.79 6.10 3.89
N TYR A 74 17.04 5.81 4.19
CA TYR A 74 18.05 6.79 4.59
C TYR A 74 19.17 6.91 3.56
N ALA A 75 19.33 5.89 2.71
CA ALA A 75 20.42 5.84 1.74
C ALA A 75 20.02 6.52 0.43
N ASN A 76 20.95 7.32 -0.13
CA ASN A 76 20.74 7.95 -1.43
C ASN A 76 20.83 6.97 -2.63
N SER A 77 21.15 5.71 -2.38
CA SER A 77 21.28 4.67 -3.41
C SER A 77 19.97 3.96 -3.76
N ILE A 78 18.90 4.21 -3.02
CA ILE A 78 17.61 3.59 -3.24
C ILE A 78 16.49 4.63 -3.17
N ILE A 79 15.56 4.56 -4.12
CA ILE A 79 14.38 5.41 -4.20
C ILE A 79 13.24 4.72 -3.41
N PRO A 80 12.54 5.42 -2.50
CA PRO A 80 11.44 4.83 -1.73
C PRO A 80 10.37 4.16 -2.60
N GLU A 81 10.01 4.77 -3.74
CA GLU A 81 9.04 4.25 -4.70
C GLU A 81 9.53 2.94 -5.34
N TYR A 82 10.82 2.82 -5.63
CA TYR A 82 11.41 1.58 -6.12
C TYR A 82 11.28 0.46 -5.08
N LEU A 83 11.62 0.76 -3.82
CA LEU A 83 11.44 -0.19 -2.72
C LEU A 83 9.97 -0.60 -2.56
N HIS A 84 9.05 0.35 -2.70
CA HIS A 84 7.62 0.08 -2.65
C HIS A 84 7.19 -0.88 -3.77
N VAL A 85 7.65 -0.66 -5.01
CA VAL A 85 7.39 -1.57 -6.14
C VAL A 85 7.89 -2.98 -5.83
N LEU A 86 9.10 -3.12 -5.28
CA LEU A 86 9.66 -4.42 -4.90
C LEU A 86 8.81 -5.13 -3.83
N LEU A 87 8.43 -4.44 -2.76
CA LEU A 87 7.67 -5.01 -1.65
C LEU A 87 6.23 -5.41 -2.03
N ARG A 88 5.79 -5.05 -3.22
CA ARG A 88 4.49 -5.42 -3.79
C ARG A 88 4.56 -6.54 -4.83
N GLN A 89 5.76 -7.03 -5.15
CA GLN A 89 5.89 -8.14 -6.11
C GLN A 89 5.31 -9.43 -5.51
N ASP A 90 4.59 -10.19 -6.33
CA ASP A 90 3.92 -11.43 -5.91
C ASP A 90 4.90 -12.45 -5.31
N GLU A 91 6.10 -12.56 -5.87
CA GLU A 91 7.14 -13.47 -5.38
C GLU A 91 7.57 -13.09 -3.97
N LEU A 92 7.74 -11.79 -3.70
CA LEU A 92 8.13 -11.30 -2.39
C LEU A 92 6.99 -11.47 -1.37
N LEU A 93 5.76 -11.19 -1.77
CA LEU A 93 4.58 -11.41 -0.92
C LEU A 93 4.40 -12.90 -0.59
N LYS A 94 4.60 -13.80 -1.55
CA LYS A 94 4.57 -15.27 -1.34
C LYS A 94 5.71 -15.73 -0.45
N ASP A 95 6.91 -15.18 -0.62
CA ASP A 95 8.03 -15.51 0.25
C ASP A 95 7.78 -15.06 1.69
N ALA A 96 7.29 -13.82 1.89
CA ALA A 96 6.94 -13.30 3.20
C ALA A 96 5.91 -14.18 3.96
N GLN A 97 4.97 -14.80 3.26
CA GLN A 97 3.98 -15.71 3.85
C GLN A 97 4.61 -16.93 4.54
N ARG A 98 5.78 -17.40 4.08
CA ARG A 98 6.51 -18.52 4.69
C ARG A 98 7.01 -18.21 6.11
N TYR A 99 7.11 -16.94 6.44
CA TYR A 99 7.59 -16.44 7.73
C TYR A 99 6.45 -16.04 8.68
N PHE A 100 5.21 -16.30 8.31
CA PHE A 100 4.08 -15.98 9.16
C PHE A 100 4.17 -16.64 10.53
N THR A 101 3.88 -15.85 11.56
CA THR A 101 3.77 -16.29 12.94
C THR A 101 2.40 -15.93 13.51
N GLY A 102 1.92 -16.67 14.52
CA GLY A 102 0.61 -16.47 15.13
C GLY A 102 -0.41 -17.53 14.71
N SER A 103 -1.62 -17.41 15.24
CA SER A 103 -2.73 -18.34 14.96
C SER A 103 -3.38 -18.08 13.61
N ALA A 104 -4.06 -19.08 13.06
CA ALA A 104 -4.78 -18.97 11.80
C ALA A 104 -5.75 -17.78 11.80
N GLY A 105 -5.76 -17.02 10.70
CA GLY A 105 -6.59 -15.81 10.55
C GLY A 105 -6.02 -14.53 11.19
N GLN A 106 -4.96 -14.64 12.02
CA GLN A 106 -4.29 -13.49 12.65
C GLN A 106 -2.76 -13.60 12.57
N GLN A 107 -2.26 -14.21 11.51
CA GLN A 107 -0.83 -14.36 11.30
C GLN A 107 -0.18 -13.03 10.86
N ARG A 108 1.09 -12.87 11.21
CA ARG A 108 1.87 -11.66 10.93
C ARG A 108 3.25 -12.00 10.44
N VAL A 109 3.74 -11.22 9.48
CA VAL A 109 5.15 -11.23 9.11
C VAL A 109 5.95 -10.53 10.20
N PRO A 110 6.96 -11.20 10.79
CA PRO A 110 7.82 -10.56 11.80
C PRO A 110 8.73 -9.50 11.17
N ALA A 111 9.14 -8.50 11.96
CA ALA A 111 10.05 -7.44 11.48
C ALA A 111 11.41 -7.99 11.02
N SER A 112 11.86 -9.11 11.58
CA SER A 112 13.09 -9.80 11.17
C SER A 112 13.08 -10.23 9.71
N TYR A 113 11.92 -10.47 9.10
CA TYR A 113 11.82 -10.74 7.67
C TYR A 113 12.34 -9.56 6.85
N LEU A 114 11.82 -8.36 7.09
CA LEU A 114 12.27 -7.16 6.37
C LEU A 114 13.72 -6.79 6.68
N SER A 115 14.17 -7.00 7.92
CA SER A 115 15.55 -6.70 8.33
C SER A 115 16.59 -7.60 7.66
N ASN A 116 16.19 -8.81 7.28
CA ASN A 116 17.07 -9.79 6.62
C ASN A 116 16.82 -9.90 5.12
N LEU A 117 15.89 -9.13 4.59
CA LEU A 117 15.52 -9.17 3.19
C LEU A 117 16.66 -8.61 2.33
N VAL A 118 17.17 -9.44 1.42
CA VAL A 118 18.16 -9.02 0.42
C VAL A 118 17.41 -8.57 -0.84
N ILE A 119 17.64 -7.36 -1.27
CA ILE A 119 17.02 -6.76 -2.45
C ILE A 119 18.06 -6.31 -3.46
N PRO A 120 17.77 -6.35 -4.77
CA PRO A 120 18.62 -5.74 -5.77
C PRO A 120 18.56 -4.22 -5.65
N VAL A 121 19.72 -3.56 -5.77
CA VAL A 121 19.83 -2.08 -5.77
C VAL A 121 20.56 -1.65 -7.05
N PRO A 122 19.87 -1.60 -8.20
CA PRO A 122 20.46 -1.16 -9.45
C PRO A 122 20.76 0.37 -9.42
N PRO A 123 21.48 0.91 -10.40
CA PRO A 123 21.67 2.36 -10.53
C PRO A 123 20.34 3.13 -10.48
N ILE A 124 20.38 4.36 -9.97
CA ILE A 124 19.18 5.21 -9.80
C ILE A 124 18.38 5.34 -11.10
N SER A 125 19.04 5.52 -12.25
CA SER A 125 18.38 5.62 -13.55
C SER A 125 17.56 4.37 -13.92
N VAL A 126 18.00 3.18 -13.48
CA VAL A 126 17.26 1.93 -13.69
C VAL A 126 16.08 1.84 -12.73
N GLN A 127 16.27 2.28 -11.48
CA GLN A 127 15.15 2.35 -10.51
C GLN A 127 14.03 3.29 -11.02
N GLU A 128 14.40 4.46 -11.56
CA GLU A 128 13.44 5.41 -12.16
C GLU A 128 12.70 4.80 -13.35
N GLN A 129 13.37 4.06 -14.22
CA GLN A 129 12.72 3.35 -15.32
C GLN A 129 11.70 2.31 -14.82
N ILE A 130 12.03 1.55 -13.78
CA ILE A 130 11.13 0.56 -13.17
C ILE A 130 9.92 1.26 -12.55
N ILE A 131 10.13 2.35 -11.81
CA ILE A 131 9.05 3.15 -11.21
C ILE A 131 8.11 3.69 -12.30
N ASN A 132 8.65 4.26 -13.37
CA ASN A 132 7.86 4.81 -14.47
C ASN A 132 7.02 3.73 -15.16
N CYS A 133 7.60 2.57 -15.43
CA CYS A 133 6.88 1.43 -16.00
C CYS A 133 5.74 0.97 -15.07
N TYR A 134 6.02 0.87 -13.78
CA TYR A 134 5.01 0.48 -12.78
C TYR A 134 3.88 1.50 -12.68
N ASN A 135 4.19 2.80 -12.65
CA ASN A 135 3.19 3.86 -12.60
C ASN A 135 2.28 3.84 -13.83
N GLN A 136 2.85 3.67 -15.03
CA GLN A 136 2.05 3.50 -16.26
C GLN A 136 1.11 2.29 -16.18
N PHE A 137 1.57 1.18 -15.63
CA PHE A 137 0.73 0.01 -15.42
C PHE A 137 -0.43 0.31 -14.45
N ILE A 138 -0.17 1.00 -13.34
CA ILE A 138 -1.20 1.38 -12.37
C ILE A 138 -2.22 2.35 -12.99
N ASP A 139 -1.78 3.35 -13.75
CA ASP A 139 -2.66 4.32 -14.41
C ASP A 139 -3.54 3.66 -15.47
N ASN A 140 -2.99 2.75 -16.26
CA ASN A 140 -3.76 1.94 -17.19
C ASN A 140 -4.81 1.09 -16.47
N LYS A 141 -4.45 0.48 -15.35
CA LYS A 141 -5.36 -0.32 -14.52
C LYS A 141 -6.52 0.53 -13.96
N LYS A 142 -6.24 1.75 -13.47
CA LYS A 142 -7.25 2.72 -13.03
C LYS A 142 -8.21 3.05 -14.18
N THR A 143 -7.67 3.43 -15.32
CA THR A 143 -8.46 3.79 -16.51
C THR A 143 -9.34 2.65 -17.01
N CYS A 144 -8.83 1.43 -17.05
CA CYS A 144 -9.62 0.25 -17.45
C CYS A 144 -10.76 -0.03 -16.48
N LYS A 145 -10.52 0.12 -15.16
CA LYS A 145 -11.55 -0.07 -14.14
C LYS A 145 -12.66 0.98 -14.26
N ASP A 146 -12.29 2.25 -14.47
CA ASP A 146 -13.27 3.34 -14.61
C ASP A 146 -14.15 3.13 -15.86
N LYS A 147 -13.54 2.72 -16.98
CA LYS A 147 -14.29 2.36 -18.19
C LYS A 147 -15.25 1.19 -17.94
N ALA A 148 -14.80 0.13 -17.26
CA ALA A 148 -15.64 -1.02 -16.95
C ALA A 148 -16.81 -0.62 -16.03
N ASN A 149 -16.58 0.17 -15.01
CA ASN A 149 -17.63 0.70 -14.12
C ASN A 149 -18.66 1.52 -14.90
N HIS A 150 -18.21 2.42 -15.80
CA HIS A 150 -19.10 3.24 -16.61
C HIS A 150 -19.98 2.39 -17.55
N VAL A 151 -19.42 1.36 -18.18
CA VAL A 151 -20.20 0.42 -19.02
C VAL A 151 -21.23 -0.32 -18.18
N MET A 152 -20.88 -0.77 -16.99
CA MET A 152 -21.81 -1.46 -16.08
C MET A 152 -22.95 -0.54 -15.61
N GLU A 153 -22.64 0.71 -15.25
CA GLU A 153 -23.64 1.69 -14.84
C GLU A 153 -24.62 2.00 -15.98
N ASN A 154 -24.11 2.21 -17.20
CA ASN A 154 -24.96 2.43 -18.39
C ASN A 154 -25.86 1.22 -18.70
N ALA A 155 -25.32 0.01 -18.62
CA ALA A 155 -26.10 -1.20 -18.84
C ALA A 155 -27.21 -1.37 -17.78
N LYS A 156 -26.88 -1.08 -16.51
CA LYS A 156 -27.86 -1.12 -15.40
C LYS A 156 -28.98 -0.10 -15.61
N SER A 157 -28.62 1.15 -15.92
CA SER A 157 -29.58 2.22 -16.18
C SER A 157 -30.50 1.88 -17.37
N SER A 158 -29.94 1.37 -18.46
CA SER A 158 -30.72 0.94 -19.62
C SER A 158 -31.71 -0.19 -19.29
N PHE A 159 -31.27 -1.15 -18.49
CA PHE A 159 -32.11 -2.26 -18.04
C PHE A 159 -33.24 -1.76 -17.11
N GLU A 160 -32.95 -0.88 -16.17
CA GLU A 160 -33.96 -0.28 -15.28
C GLU A 160 -35.03 0.50 -16.05
N THR A 161 -34.64 1.29 -17.05
CA THR A 161 -35.57 2.02 -17.93
C THR A 161 -36.47 1.07 -18.68
N GLN A 162 -35.96 -0.05 -19.22
CA GLN A 162 -36.76 -1.03 -19.99
C GLN A 162 -37.76 -1.83 -19.16
N ILE A 163 -37.54 -1.96 -17.85
CA ILE A 163 -38.43 -2.75 -16.98
C ILE A 163 -39.47 -1.89 -16.27
N PHE A 164 -39.14 -0.64 -15.94
CA PHE A 164 -39.96 0.20 -15.09
C PHE A 164 -40.64 1.37 -15.80
N GLU A 165 -40.37 1.57 -17.10
CA GLU A 165 -41.10 2.45 -18.01
C GLU A 165 -41.88 1.60 -19.03
#